data_e1195c4f0e7d052b14565584432715ed
#
_entry.id   e1195c4f0e7d052b14565584432715ed
#
_cell.length_a   1.000
_cell.length_b   1.000
_cell.length_c   1.000
_cell.angle_alpha   90.00
_cell.angle_beta   90.00
_cell.angle_gamma   90.00
#
_symmetry.space_group_name_H-M   'P 1'
#
loop_
_entity.id
_entity.type
_entity.pdbx_description
1 polymer ?
#
loop_
_entity_poly.entity_id
_entity_poly.type
_entity_poly.pdbx_seq_one_letter_code
_entity_poly.pdbx_strand_id
1 'polypeptide(L)'
;MQVRSIYRYAKISPFKVREVTRAIQGLPVSAALDQLAFSPKKAAHLIAKTLKSAVANAENNANLRVDGLVVKEATVGEGPTMKRMMARARGSGSRILKRSSHIRIILTDEIEIKTRDKKKGGKKTGGKKRPHPKGTKGNKAEVKTEKTEVAAEEAKPETKE
;
A
#
# COMPACT_ATOMS: atom_id res chain seq x y z
N MET A 1 8.77 -27.61 -0.16
CA MET A 1 8.95 -27.50 1.31
C MET A 1 8.46 -26.16 1.82
N GLN A 2 8.07 -25.98 3.12
CA GLN A 2 7.52 -24.71 3.61
C GLN A 2 8.30 -24.20 4.82
N VAL A 3 8.73 -22.94 4.78
CA VAL A 3 9.45 -22.28 5.86
C VAL A 3 8.65 -21.10 6.37
N ARG A 4 8.51 -20.97 7.70
CA ARG A 4 7.73 -19.92 8.32
C ARG A 4 8.59 -18.99 9.17
N SER A 5 8.26 -17.69 9.17
CA SER A 5 8.75 -16.70 10.11
C SER A 5 7.60 -15.90 10.71
N ILE A 6 7.69 -15.60 12.00
CA ILE A 6 6.63 -14.90 12.73
C ILE A 6 7.25 -13.75 13.53
N TYR A 7 6.75 -12.54 13.29
CA TYR A 7 7.03 -11.38 14.11
C TYR A 7 5.84 -11.05 15.01
N ARG A 8 5.98 -11.26 16.31
CA ARG A 8 4.92 -11.03 17.30
C ARG A 8 4.95 -9.60 17.84
N TYR A 9 3.78 -9.08 18.22
CA TYR A 9 3.60 -7.79 18.91
C TYR A 9 4.18 -6.57 18.18
N ALA A 10 4.12 -6.58 16.84
CA ALA A 10 4.49 -5.40 16.05
C ALA A 10 3.62 -4.20 16.43
N LYS A 11 4.26 -3.08 16.81
CA LYS A 11 3.57 -1.85 17.27
C LYS A 11 2.96 -1.06 16.11
N ILE A 12 2.06 -1.73 15.37
CA ILE A 12 1.35 -1.17 14.21
C ILE A 12 -0.03 -1.82 14.10
N SER A 13 -0.99 -1.06 13.56
CA SER A 13 -2.35 -1.57 13.33
C SER A 13 -2.36 -2.67 12.26
N PRO A 14 -3.09 -3.79 12.45
CA PRO A 14 -3.17 -4.89 11.49
C PRO A 14 -3.70 -4.47 10.12
N PHE A 15 -4.63 -3.51 10.06
CA PHE A 15 -5.15 -3.00 8.78
C PHE A 15 -4.06 -2.39 7.91
N LYS A 16 -3.15 -1.59 8.50
CA LYS A 16 -2.03 -0.98 7.78
C LYS A 16 -1.00 -1.99 7.30
N VAL A 17 -0.85 -3.10 8.02
CA VAL A 17 0.06 -4.19 7.63
C VAL A 17 -0.56 -5.05 6.54
N ARG A 18 -1.87 -5.39 6.62
CA ARG A 18 -2.58 -6.18 5.61
C ARG A 18 -2.54 -5.57 4.22
N GLU A 19 -2.55 -4.25 4.12
CA GLU A 19 -2.44 -3.54 2.86
C GLU A 19 -1.12 -3.88 2.13
N VAL A 20 -0.01 -3.92 2.87
CA VAL A 20 1.32 -4.21 2.31
C VAL A 20 1.51 -5.72 2.11
N THR A 21 1.03 -6.57 3.03
CA THR A 21 1.18 -8.03 2.88
C THR A 21 0.42 -8.57 1.67
N ARG A 22 -0.73 -8.00 1.31
CA ARG A 22 -1.48 -8.36 0.09
C ARG A 22 -0.70 -8.10 -1.19
N ALA A 23 0.16 -7.08 -1.19
CA ALA A 23 0.93 -6.72 -2.37
C ALA A 23 2.08 -7.71 -2.64
N ILE A 24 2.62 -8.36 -1.61
CA ILE A 24 3.78 -9.26 -1.75
C ILE A 24 3.40 -10.75 -1.87
N GLN A 25 2.15 -11.12 -1.63
CA GLN A 25 1.71 -12.52 -1.75
C GLN A 25 1.82 -13.01 -3.20
N GLY A 26 2.38 -14.20 -3.40
CA GLY A 26 2.56 -14.82 -4.71
C GLY A 26 3.73 -14.27 -5.52
N LEU A 27 4.54 -13.37 -4.95
CA LEU A 27 5.76 -12.86 -5.59
C LEU A 27 6.99 -13.69 -5.22
N PRO A 28 8.00 -13.77 -6.10
CA PRO A 28 9.31 -14.28 -5.72
C PRO A 28 9.94 -13.38 -4.65
N VAL A 29 10.76 -13.97 -3.80
CA VAL A 29 11.33 -13.27 -2.64
C VAL A 29 12.14 -12.03 -3.04
N SER A 30 12.92 -12.09 -4.13
CA SER A 30 13.69 -10.96 -4.65
C SER A 30 12.79 -9.77 -4.99
N ALA A 31 11.76 -9.99 -5.82
CA ALA A 31 10.81 -8.95 -6.20
C ALA A 31 10.00 -8.42 -4.99
N ALA A 32 9.68 -9.28 -4.02
CA ALA A 32 9.00 -8.87 -2.79
C ALA A 32 9.88 -7.94 -1.94
N LEU A 33 11.18 -8.21 -1.83
CA LEU A 33 12.14 -7.35 -1.11
C LEU A 33 12.29 -5.99 -1.80
N ASP A 34 12.40 -5.96 -3.13
CA ASP A 34 12.49 -4.73 -3.92
C ASP A 34 11.23 -3.88 -3.74
N GLN A 35 10.06 -4.49 -3.86
CA GLN A 35 8.79 -3.80 -3.66
C GLN A 35 8.66 -3.21 -2.25
N LEU A 36 9.14 -3.92 -1.22
CA LEU A 36 9.13 -3.45 0.15
C LEU A 36 10.14 -2.30 0.37
N ALA A 37 11.29 -2.33 -0.32
CA ALA A 37 12.29 -1.26 -0.25
C ALA A 37 11.78 0.08 -0.81
N PHE A 38 11.03 0.03 -1.91
CA PHE A 38 10.41 1.24 -2.51
C PHE A 38 9.20 1.77 -1.73
N SER A 39 8.61 0.98 -0.83
CA SER A 39 7.41 1.37 -0.11
C SER A 39 7.73 2.31 1.07
N PRO A 40 7.19 3.55 1.13
CA PRO A 40 7.45 4.50 2.22
C PRO A 40 6.68 4.15 3.51
N LYS A 41 5.91 3.05 3.52
CA LYS A 41 5.07 2.66 4.65
C LYS A 41 5.90 2.02 5.76
N LYS A 42 5.70 2.46 7.02
CA LYS A 42 6.33 1.83 8.20
C LYS A 42 6.09 0.31 8.26
N ALA A 43 4.96 -0.17 7.75
CA ALA A 43 4.65 -1.60 7.67
C ALA A 43 5.65 -2.36 6.80
N ALA A 44 6.10 -1.77 5.68
CA ALA A 44 7.02 -2.40 4.74
C ALA A 44 8.36 -2.75 5.41
N HIS A 45 8.90 -1.85 6.23
CA HIS A 45 10.14 -2.10 6.96
C HIS A 45 10.03 -3.30 7.93
N LEU A 46 8.90 -3.42 8.66
CA LEU A 46 8.67 -4.53 9.58
C LEU A 46 8.49 -5.86 8.83
N ILE A 47 7.78 -5.83 7.70
CA ILE A 47 7.57 -6.99 6.85
C ILE A 47 8.88 -7.42 6.18
N ALA A 48 9.68 -6.48 5.68
CA ALA A 48 11.00 -6.76 5.10
C ALA A 48 11.93 -7.46 6.11
N LYS A 49 11.93 -7.01 7.38
CA LYS A 49 12.68 -7.67 8.45
C LYS A 49 12.22 -9.11 8.69
N THR A 50 10.90 -9.34 8.70
CA THR A 50 10.33 -10.68 8.87
C THR A 50 10.62 -11.57 7.66
N LEU A 51 10.57 -11.00 6.44
CA LEU A 51 10.89 -11.72 5.20
C LEU A 51 12.37 -12.13 5.15
N LYS A 52 13.29 -11.22 5.50
CA LYS A 52 14.72 -11.55 5.61
C LYS A 52 14.99 -12.68 6.62
N SER A 53 14.28 -12.66 7.75
CA SER A 53 14.37 -13.77 8.73
C SER A 53 13.82 -15.09 8.17
N ALA A 54 12.76 -15.03 7.33
CA ALA A 54 12.23 -16.24 6.68
C ALA A 54 13.21 -16.81 5.66
N VAL A 55 13.91 -15.95 4.91
CA VAL A 55 14.95 -16.34 3.96
C VAL A 55 16.11 -17.02 4.69
N ALA A 56 16.63 -16.39 5.73
CA ALA A 56 17.71 -16.99 6.53
C ALA A 56 17.32 -18.35 7.14
N ASN A 57 16.04 -18.49 7.57
CA ASN A 57 15.55 -19.79 8.03
C ASN A 57 15.46 -20.83 6.90
N ALA A 58 15.15 -20.41 5.67
CA ALA A 58 15.11 -21.29 4.51
C ALA A 58 16.51 -21.77 4.12
N GLU A 59 17.49 -20.89 4.13
CA GLU A 59 18.89 -21.22 3.85
C GLU A 59 19.48 -22.14 4.92
N ASN A 60 19.42 -21.72 6.19
CA ASN A 60 20.16 -22.40 7.27
C ASN A 60 19.49 -23.69 7.75
N ASN A 61 18.13 -23.70 7.81
CA ASN A 61 17.42 -24.84 8.40
C ASN A 61 16.90 -25.83 7.36
N ALA A 62 16.55 -25.33 6.16
CA ALA A 62 15.94 -26.14 5.11
C ALA A 62 16.86 -26.36 3.91
N ASN A 63 18.06 -25.74 3.88
CA ASN A 63 19.03 -25.79 2.79
C ASN A 63 18.41 -25.48 1.41
N LEU A 64 17.44 -24.57 1.36
CA LEU A 64 16.76 -24.16 0.14
C LEU A 64 17.50 -23.02 -0.55
N ARG A 65 17.49 -23.01 -1.90
CA ARG A 65 18.04 -21.91 -2.68
C ARG A 65 17.09 -20.71 -2.67
N VAL A 66 17.61 -19.52 -2.44
CA VAL A 66 16.83 -18.27 -2.34
C VAL A 66 16.12 -17.92 -3.64
N ASP A 67 16.76 -18.20 -4.80
CA ASP A 67 16.25 -17.85 -6.13
C ASP A 67 14.92 -18.55 -6.48
N GLY A 68 14.67 -19.73 -5.89
CA GLY A 68 13.43 -20.48 -6.11
C GLY A 68 12.32 -20.17 -5.10
N LEU A 69 12.57 -19.33 -4.10
CA LEU A 69 11.61 -19.08 -3.03
C LEU A 69 10.52 -18.09 -3.45
N VAL A 70 9.28 -18.44 -3.12
CA VAL A 70 8.08 -17.64 -3.36
C VAL A 70 7.33 -17.40 -2.06
N VAL A 71 6.75 -16.21 -1.91
CA VAL A 71 5.88 -15.89 -0.78
C VAL A 71 4.52 -16.55 -0.97
N LYS A 72 4.34 -17.73 -0.38
CA LYS A 72 3.07 -18.47 -0.43
C LYS A 72 1.98 -17.71 0.29
N GLU A 73 2.24 -17.32 1.53
CA GLU A 73 1.27 -16.70 2.41
C GLU A 73 1.91 -15.61 3.27
N ALA A 74 1.25 -14.46 3.37
CA ALA A 74 1.62 -13.38 4.26
C ALA A 74 0.37 -12.95 5.06
N THR A 75 0.17 -13.54 6.23
CA THR A 75 -0.98 -13.30 7.09
C THR A 75 -0.68 -12.34 8.22
N VAL A 76 -1.70 -11.59 8.64
CA VAL A 76 -1.61 -10.63 9.73
C VAL A 76 -2.72 -10.88 10.73
N GLY A 77 -2.32 -11.34 11.90
CA GLY A 77 -3.19 -11.49 13.07
C GLY A 77 -3.29 -10.19 13.88
N GLU A 78 -4.37 -10.04 14.62
CA GLU A 78 -4.55 -8.95 15.58
C GLU A 78 -3.86 -9.31 16.88
N GLY A 79 -3.08 -8.37 17.41
CA GLY A 79 -2.46 -8.47 18.72
C GLY A 79 -3.22 -7.67 19.79
N PRO A 80 -2.77 -7.73 21.06
CA PRO A 80 -3.39 -7.01 22.16
C PRO A 80 -3.39 -5.51 21.90
N THR A 81 -4.52 -4.87 22.21
CA THR A 81 -4.69 -3.43 22.04
C THR A 81 -4.53 -2.72 23.38
N MET A 82 -3.54 -1.85 23.48
CA MET A 82 -3.36 -1.01 24.66
C MET A 82 -4.29 0.20 24.60
N LYS A 83 -5.06 0.40 25.67
CA LYS A 83 -5.97 1.53 25.81
C LYS A 83 -5.27 2.66 26.55
N ARG A 84 -5.43 3.91 26.06
CA ARG A 84 -4.93 5.13 26.68
C ARG A 84 -6.03 6.17 26.70
N MET A 85 -5.95 7.10 27.63
CA MET A 85 -6.85 8.25 27.72
C MET A 85 -6.14 9.51 27.21
N MET A 86 -6.90 10.36 26.56
CA MET A 86 -6.47 11.70 26.16
C MET A 86 -7.51 12.70 26.65
N ALA A 87 -7.06 13.70 27.39
CA ALA A 87 -7.90 14.81 27.81
C ALA A 87 -8.40 15.59 26.59
N ARG A 88 -9.67 16.00 26.62
CA ARG A 88 -10.35 16.80 25.60
C ARG A 88 -10.97 18.03 26.22
N ALA A 89 -11.55 18.89 25.38
CA ALA A 89 -12.24 20.10 25.81
C ALA A 89 -13.37 19.79 26.81
N ARG A 90 -13.70 20.74 27.63
CA ARG A 90 -14.78 20.70 28.66
C ARG A 90 -14.65 19.55 29.67
N GLY A 91 -13.43 19.18 30.05
CA GLY A 91 -13.17 18.11 30.99
C GLY A 91 -13.47 16.68 30.52
N SER A 92 -13.85 16.50 29.24
CA SER A 92 -14.08 15.17 28.67
C SER A 92 -12.78 14.43 28.40
N GLY A 93 -12.82 13.10 28.35
CA GLY A 93 -11.68 12.25 27.97
C GLY A 93 -12.04 11.34 26.79
N SER A 94 -11.12 11.21 25.84
CA SER A 94 -11.28 10.27 24.73
C SER A 94 -10.31 9.10 24.83
N ARG A 95 -10.77 7.91 24.44
CA ARG A 95 -9.98 6.68 24.43
C ARG A 95 -9.12 6.61 23.19
N ILE A 96 -7.80 6.38 23.37
CA ILE A 96 -6.85 6.09 22.29
C ILE A 96 -6.53 4.61 22.33
N LEU A 97 -6.63 3.94 21.16
CA LEU A 97 -6.30 2.54 21.00
C LEU A 97 -4.94 2.42 20.30
N LYS A 98 -3.92 1.97 21.03
CA LYS A 98 -2.62 1.61 20.47
C LYS A 98 -2.66 0.12 20.09
N ARG A 99 -2.99 -0.17 18.81
CA ARG A 99 -3.13 -1.53 18.29
C ARG A 99 -1.77 -2.14 18.00
N SER A 100 -1.63 -3.46 18.24
CA SER A 100 -0.51 -4.27 17.79
C SER A 100 -0.98 -5.34 16.81
N SER A 101 -0.03 -5.97 16.13
CA SER A 101 -0.29 -7.02 15.14
C SER A 101 0.76 -8.12 15.20
N HIS A 102 0.41 -9.29 14.68
CA HIS A 102 1.31 -10.43 14.49
C HIS A 102 1.46 -10.65 12.99
N ILE A 103 2.70 -10.63 12.49
CA ILE A 103 3.00 -10.83 11.08
C ILE A 103 3.54 -12.25 10.92
N ARG A 104 2.92 -13.04 10.03
CA ARG A 104 3.38 -14.39 9.68
C ARG A 104 3.64 -14.43 8.18
N ILE A 105 4.81 -14.92 7.80
CA ILE A 105 5.20 -15.13 6.40
C ILE A 105 5.57 -16.60 6.23
N ILE A 106 5.06 -17.21 5.18
CA ILE A 106 5.36 -18.59 4.78
C ILE A 106 5.97 -18.53 3.39
N LEU A 107 7.18 -19.05 3.26
CA LEU A 107 7.88 -19.23 2.00
C LEU A 107 7.76 -20.69 1.53
N THR A 108 7.78 -20.89 0.23
CA THR A 108 7.79 -22.22 -0.40
C THR A 108 8.59 -22.19 -1.69
N ASP A 109 9.09 -23.33 -2.08
CA ASP A 109 9.80 -23.60 -3.35
C ASP A 109 8.89 -24.23 -4.42
N GLU A 110 7.68 -24.67 -4.06
CA GLU A 110 6.81 -25.52 -4.89
C GLU A 110 5.73 -24.75 -5.67
N ILE A 111 5.70 -23.41 -5.62
CA ILE A 111 4.67 -22.63 -6.31
C ILE A 111 5.20 -22.10 -7.63
N GLU A 112 4.56 -22.52 -8.73
CA GLU A 112 4.70 -21.85 -10.01
C GLU A 112 4.20 -20.39 -9.88
N ILE A 113 5.07 -19.44 -10.20
CA ILE A 113 4.73 -18.01 -10.20
C ILE A 113 3.71 -17.81 -11.32
N LYS A 114 2.45 -17.65 -10.96
CA LYS A 114 1.43 -17.17 -11.90
C LYS A 114 1.72 -15.72 -12.22
N THR A 115 2.56 -15.49 -13.23
CA THR A 115 2.66 -14.17 -13.85
C THR A 115 1.26 -13.79 -14.29
N ARG A 116 0.75 -12.66 -13.79
CA ARG A 116 -0.48 -12.08 -14.31
C ARG A 116 -0.18 -11.69 -15.75
N ASP A 117 -0.49 -12.57 -16.68
CA ASP A 117 -0.53 -12.21 -18.08
C ASP A 117 -1.40 -10.97 -18.20
N LYS A 118 -0.80 -9.87 -18.70
CA LYS A 118 -1.53 -8.67 -19.06
C LYS A 118 -2.62 -9.15 -20.00
N LYS A 119 -3.87 -9.21 -19.55
CA LYS A 119 -5.03 -9.47 -20.39
C LYS A 119 -4.93 -8.52 -21.58
N LYS A 120 -4.40 -9.00 -22.68
CA LYS A 120 -4.47 -8.32 -23.99
C LYS A 120 -5.94 -8.01 -24.22
N GLY A 121 -6.23 -6.74 -24.42
CA GLY A 121 -7.51 -6.09 -24.58
C GLY A 121 -8.66 -6.99 -25.00
N GLY A 122 -9.52 -7.30 -24.05
CA GLY A 122 -10.82 -7.89 -24.32
C GLY A 122 -11.66 -6.90 -25.11
N LYS A 123 -12.03 -7.33 -26.30
CA LYS A 123 -12.98 -6.82 -27.28
C LYS A 123 -14.07 -5.94 -26.62
N LYS A 124 -14.15 -4.68 -27.03
CA LYS A 124 -15.26 -3.78 -26.73
C LYS A 124 -16.57 -4.40 -27.22
N THR A 125 -17.31 -5.06 -26.35
CA THR A 125 -18.70 -5.40 -26.60
C THR A 125 -19.54 -4.13 -26.40
N GLY A 126 -20.30 -3.78 -27.44
CA GLY A 126 -21.05 -2.55 -27.56
C GLY A 126 -21.92 -2.21 -26.35
N GLY A 127 -21.61 -1.11 -25.71
CA GLY A 127 -22.43 -0.52 -24.65
C GLY A 127 -23.74 -0.03 -25.22
N LYS A 128 -24.83 -0.69 -24.84
CA LYS A 128 -26.20 -0.29 -25.07
C LYS A 128 -26.42 1.10 -24.46
N LYS A 129 -26.55 2.12 -25.29
CA LYS A 129 -26.85 3.50 -24.90
C LYS A 129 -28.16 3.52 -24.11
N ARG A 130 -28.11 3.89 -22.83
CA ARG A 130 -29.33 4.22 -22.07
C ARG A 130 -29.85 5.56 -22.56
N PRO A 131 -31.16 5.72 -22.85
CA PRO A 131 -31.71 6.98 -23.29
C PRO A 131 -31.69 8.02 -22.15
N HIS A 132 -31.15 9.19 -22.46
CA HIS A 132 -31.19 10.35 -21.57
C HIS A 132 -32.63 10.87 -21.46
N PRO A 133 -33.11 11.19 -20.27
CA PRO A 133 -34.38 11.93 -20.13
C PRO A 133 -34.19 13.38 -20.64
N LYS A 134 -35.05 13.79 -21.53
CA LYS A 134 -35.13 15.15 -22.03
C LYS A 134 -35.57 16.07 -20.87
N GLY A 135 -34.62 16.86 -20.38
CA GLY A 135 -34.87 17.89 -19.36
C GLY A 135 -35.12 19.25 -19.96
N THR A 136 -36.02 19.91 -19.39
CA THR A 136 -36.60 21.24 -19.43
C THR A 136 -35.66 22.38 -19.84
N LYS A 137 -36.20 23.20 -20.71
CA LYS A 137 -35.71 24.54 -21.11
C LYS A 137 -35.77 25.52 -19.93
N GLY A 138 -34.72 26.29 -19.72
CA GLY A 138 -34.71 27.35 -18.70
C GLY A 138 -33.49 28.25 -18.81
N ASN A 139 -33.74 29.40 -19.47
CA ASN A 139 -33.12 30.71 -19.31
C ASN A 139 -31.59 30.93 -19.47
N LYS A 140 -31.34 31.52 -20.57
CA LYS A 140 -30.22 32.33 -21.03
C LYS A 140 -30.12 33.60 -20.14
N ALA A 141 -28.96 33.77 -19.49
CA ALA A 141 -28.51 35.07 -19.00
C ALA A 141 -27.03 35.22 -19.36
N GLU A 142 -26.79 36.16 -20.24
CA GLU A 142 -25.46 36.63 -20.67
C GLU A 142 -24.78 37.33 -19.50
N VAL A 143 -23.52 36.97 -19.22
CA VAL A 143 -22.62 37.88 -18.52
C VAL A 143 -21.32 37.93 -19.29
N LYS A 144 -20.97 39.16 -19.62
CA LYS A 144 -19.88 39.66 -20.45
C LYS A 144 -18.50 39.29 -19.89
N THR A 145 -17.63 39.00 -20.83
CA THR A 145 -16.18 39.03 -20.74
C THR A 145 -15.64 40.38 -20.30
N GLU A 146 -14.75 40.41 -19.34
CA GLU A 146 -13.74 41.45 -19.19
C GLU A 146 -12.36 40.81 -19.10
N LYS A 147 -11.62 41.04 -20.15
CA LYS A 147 -10.16 40.89 -20.24
C LYS A 147 -9.53 42.00 -19.39
N THR A 148 -8.55 41.62 -18.58
CA THR A 148 -7.49 42.55 -18.17
C THR A 148 -6.15 41.82 -18.25
N GLU A 149 -5.44 42.17 -19.29
CA GLU A 149 -3.98 42.03 -19.43
C GLU A 149 -3.35 42.97 -18.39
N VAL A 150 -2.40 42.48 -17.63
CA VAL A 150 -1.36 43.33 -17.04
C VAL A 150 0.00 42.67 -17.22
N ALA A 151 0.82 43.44 -17.81
CA ALA A 151 2.17 43.27 -18.35
C ALA A 151 3.20 42.66 -17.40
N ALA A 152 4.16 42.03 -18.04
CA ALA A 152 5.47 41.69 -17.56
C ALA A 152 6.25 42.94 -17.11
N GLU A 153 6.99 42.81 -16.03
CA GLU A 153 8.14 43.70 -15.77
C GLU A 153 9.28 42.86 -15.16
N GLU A 154 10.35 42.86 -15.88
CA GLU A 154 11.66 42.32 -15.55
C GLU A 154 12.34 43.14 -14.43
N ALA A 155 13.07 42.48 -13.55
CA ALA A 155 14.27 43.08 -12.97
C ALA A 155 15.29 42.01 -12.56
N LYS A 156 16.45 42.13 -13.13
CA LYS A 156 17.68 41.37 -12.98
C LYS A 156 18.41 41.69 -11.66
N PRO A 157 19.46 40.90 -11.34
CA PRO A 157 20.05 40.78 -10.01
C PRO A 157 21.20 41.78 -9.78
N GLU A 158 21.48 42.11 -8.55
CA GLU A 158 22.78 42.69 -8.16
C GLU A 158 23.40 41.90 -7.01
N THR A 159 24.57 41.40 -7.32
CA THR A 159 25.69 40.97 -6.48
C THR A 159 26.31 42.13 -5.73
N LYS A 160 26.81 41.87 -4.52
CA LYS A 160 27.94 42.45 -3.74
C LYS A 160 27.51 42.56 -2.26
N GLU A 161 28.26 42.23 -1.28
CA GLU A 161 29.67 41.91 -0.93
C GLU A 161 29.63 40.89 0.25
#